data_88512f127b3ee806079a139a1ab1f1cc
#
_entry.id   88512f127b3ee806079a139a1ab1f1cc
#
_cell.length_a   1.000
_cell.length_b   1.000
_cell.length_c   1.000
_cell.angle_alpha   90.00
_cell.angle_beta   90.00
_cell.angle_gamma   90.00
#
_symmetry.space_group_name_H-M   'P 1'
#
loop_
_entity.id
_entity.type
_entity.pdbx_description
1 polymer ?
#
loop_
_entity_poly.entity_id
_entity_poly.type
_entity_poly.pdbx_seq_one_letter_code
_entity_poly.pdbx_strand_id
1 'polypeptide(L)'
;MAKYRIALMPGDGIGNDVMDAAKMVLDKIALDAEYLPADIGWEFWRREGEALPQRTIDLLKTCTCALFGAITSMPKEEAEAALVPELQGKGLVYRSPIVRLRQTFDLYINLRPCKAYPGNPLNYRDDIDLVIFRENTQDLYSGVEFHPLPEDLRAKLEELSPNMKAFKGTASADIALSCRILTREGCRRIVRAAFEYAKQFGYPTVTLVEKPNVIRETSGLMVREARKVAAEYPGIELWETNVDAMAMWLVKNPQNYGVMVSSNMFGDIISDLAAQLVGGLGFASSGNIGDTFAVFEPTHGSAPKYAGQYKVNPMAMLLTVKATPSPSSSRRMAPRPNTPGSTRSIPWRCCSR
;
A
#
# COMPACT_ATOMS: atom_id res chain seq x y z
N MET A 1 -27.62 10.38 -13.40
CA MET A 1 -26.63 9.37 -12.95
C MET A 1 -25.84 9.97 -11.80
N ALA A 2 -25.54 9.19 -10.75
CA ALA A 2 -24.69 9.65 -9.67
C ALA A 2 -23.33 10.12 -10.20
N LYS A 3 -22.76 11.13 -9.56
CA LYS A 3 -21.47 11.74 -9.96
C LYS A 3 -20.29 10.79 -9.74
N TYR A 4 -20.37 9.96 -8.72
CA TYR A 4 -19.33 9.00 -8.37
C TYR A 4 -19.91 7.59 -8.32
N ARG A 5 -19.13 6.61 -8.77
CA ARG A 5 -19.41 5.18 -8.59
C ARG A 5 -18.33 4.63 -7.67
N ILE A 6 -18.73 4.20 -6.48
CA ILE A 6 -17.81 3.76 -5.43
C ILE A 6 -18.08 2.30 -5.11
N ALA A 7 -17.10 1.43 -5.35
CA ALA A 7 -17.21 0.05 -4.95
C ALA A 7 -17.00 -0.11 -3.44
N LEU A 8 -17.86 -0.88 -2.79
CA LEU A 8 -17.73 -1.26 -1.39
C LEU A 8 -17.29 -2.72 -1.30
N MET A 9 -16.08 -2.92 -0.79
CA MET A 9 -15.41 -4.22 -0.63
C MET A 9 -15.18 -4.49 0.86
N PRO A 10 -16.17 -4.96 1.64
CA PRO A 10 -15.98 -5.17 3.07
C PRO A 10 -14.89 -6.20 3.39
N GLY A 11 -14.75 -7.23 2.55
CA GLY A 11 -13.79 -8.31 2.77
C GLY A 11 -14.20 -9.24 3.93
N ASP A 12 -13.27 -9.46 4.86
CA ASP A 12 -13.40 -10.49 5.89
C ASP A 12 -13.53 -9.91 7.30
N GLY A 13 -14.14 -10.70 8.19
CA GLY A 13 -14.16 -10.43 9.63
C GLY A 13 -14.70 -9.05 9.98
N ILE A 14 -13.92 -8.27 10.73
CA ILE A 14 -14.28 -6.89 11.14
C ILE A 14 -14.38 -5.91 9.96
N GLY A 15 -13.95 -6.31 8.76
CA GLY A 15 -14.08 -5.47 7.58
C GLY A 15 -15.53 -5.09 7.30
N ASN A 16 -16.50 -5.96 7.62
CA ASN A 16 -17.92 -5.66 7.56
C ASN A 16 -18.31 -4.58 8.59
N ASP A 17 -17.90 -4.75 9.85
CA ASP A 17 -18.25 -3.83 10.95
C ASP A 17 -17.72 -2.40 10.68
N VAL A 18 -16.47 -2.29 10.19
CA VAL A 18 -15.88 -0.98 9.88
C VAL A 18 -16.46 -0.36 8.60
N MET A 19 -16.87 -1.19 7.62
CA MET A 19 -17.55 -0.71 6.42
C MET A 19 -18.94 -0.16 6.74
N ASP A 20 -19.69 -0.80 7.64
CA ASP A 20 -20.98 -0.28 8.12
C ASP A 20 -20.79 1.10 8.76
N ALA A 21 -19.78 1.27 9.62
CA ALA A 21 -19.45 2.57 10.20
C ALA A 21 -19.12 3.63 9.13
N ALA A 22 -18.34 3.27 8.11
CA ALA A 22 -18.04 4.15 7.00
C ALA A 22 -19.28 4.53 6.21
N LYS A 23 -20.17 3.56 5.95
CA LYS A 23 -21.42 3.79 5.22
C LYS A 23 -22.33 4.76 5.96
N MET A 24 -22.46 4.65 7.29
CA MET A 24 -23.22 5.62 8.09
C MET A 24 -22.74 7.08 7.89
N VAL A 25 -21.43 7.29 7.82
CA VAL A 25 -20.86 8.61 7.55
C VAL A 25 -21.12 9.06 6.12
N LEU A 26 -20.90 8.18 5.15
CA LEU A 26 -21.16 8.47 3.71
C LEU A 26 -22.63 8.84 3.46
N ASP A 27 -23.56 8.13 4.07
CA ASP A 27 -24.99 8.42 3.97
C ASP A 27 -25.32 9.80 4.60
N LYS A 28 -24.68 10.14 5.74
CA LYS A 28 -24.91 11.40 6.42
C LYS A 28 -24.36 12.62 5.69
N ILE A 29 -23.21 12.49 5.00
CA ILE A 29 -22.65 13.59 4.18
C ILE A 29 -23.37 13.74 2.83
N ALA A 30 -24.30 12.84 2.51
CA ALA A 30 -25.12 12.84 1.28
C ALA A 30 -24.26 13.03 0.01
N LEU A 31 -23.16 12.27 -0.09
CA LEU A 31 -22.31 12.29 -1.28
C LEU A 31 -23.11 11.82 -2.50
N ASP A 32 -23.05 12.58 -3.60
CA ASP A 32 -23.69 12.20 -4.88
C ASP A 32 -22.94 10.99 -5.49
N ALA A 33 -23.16 9.81 -4.91
CA ALA A 33 -22.49 8.57 -5.25
C ALA A 33 -23.45 7.39 -5.32
N GLU A 34 -23.17 6.51 -6.27
CA GLU A 34 -23.71 5.13 -6.33
C GLU A 34 -22.75 4.19 -5.61
N TYR A 35 -23.23 3.48 -4.59
CA TYR A 35 -22.42 2.50 -3.85
C TYR A 35 -22.71 1.10 -4.38
N LEU A 36 -21.65 0.42 -4.83
CA LEU A 36 -21.72 -0.87 -5.51
C LEU A 36 -21.03 -1.95 -4.66
N PRO A 37 -21.76 -2.93 -4.13
CA PRO A 37 -21.17 -4.08 -3.45
C PRO A 37 -20.22 -4.84 -4.38
N ALA A 38 -19.06 -5.25 -3.85
CA ALA A 38 -18.06 -5.98 -4.62
C ALA A 38 -17.42 -7.09 -3.77
N ASP A 39 -17.34 -8.26 -4.37
CA ASP A 39 -16.89 -9.50 -3.75
C ASP A 39 -15.37 -9.53 -3.62
N ILE A 40 -14.86 -9.79 -2.41
CA ILE A 40 -13.43 -9.94 -2.15
C ILE A 40 -13.22 -10.65 -0.80
N GLY A 41 -12.17 -11.45 -0.69
CA GLY A 41 -11.73 -11.97 0.59
C GLY A 41 -11.74 -13.49 0.67
N TRP A 42 -11.60 -13.95 1.93
CA TRP A 42 -11.37 -15.34 2.29
C TRP A 42 -12.53 -16.28 1.95
N GLU A 43 -13.78 -15.79 2.10
CA GLU A 43 -14.96 -16.60 1.81
C GLU A 43 -15.05 -16.96 0.31
N PHE A 44 -14.65 -16.03 -0.58
CA PHE A 44 -14.59 -16.30 -2.02
C PHE A 44 -13.45 -17.24 -2.37
N TRP A 45 -12.30 -17.12 -1.69
CA TRP A 45 -11.24 -18.12 -1.81
C TRP A 45 -11.74 -19.52 -1.46
N ARG A 46 -12.36 -19.68 -0.30
CA ARG A 46 -12.86 -20.99 0.17
C ARG A 46 -13.83 -21.63 -0.79
N ARG A 47 -14.78 -20.85 -1.33
CA ARG A 47 -15.91 -21.34 -2.12
C ARG A 47 -15.63 -21.42 -3.61
N GLU A 48 -14.81 -20.52 -4.14
CA GLU A 48 -14.58 -20.35 -5.58
C GLU A 48 -13.13 -20.58 -6.00
N GLY A 49 -12.20 -20.70 -5.04
CA GLY A 49 -10.76 -20.81 -5.30
C GLY A 49 -10.13 -19.49 -5.77
N GLU A 50 -10.82 -18.36 -5.59
CA GLU A 50 -10.38 -17.07 -6.03
C GLU A 50 -10.79 -15.95 -5.05
N ALA A 51 -9.81 -15.37 -4.34
CA ALA A 51 -10.08 -14.33 -3.34
C ALA A 51 -10.44 -12.96 -3.94
N LEU A 52 -10.17 -12.74 -5.22
CA LEU A 52 -10.57 -11.56 -6.00
C LEU A 52 -11.22 -12.04 -7.30
N PRO A 53 -12.53 -12.32 -7.31
CA PRO A 53 -13.22 -12.82 -8.49
C PRO A 53 -13.14 -11.86 -9.68
N GLN A 54 -13.11 -12.41 -10.91
CA GLN A 54 -13.02 -11.59 -12.13
C GLN A 54 -14.19 -10.59 -12.25
N ARG A 55 -15.40 -10.96 -11.82
CA ARG A 55 -16.56 -10.05 -11.78
C ARG A 55 -16.31 -8.78 -10.96
N THR A 56 -15.52 -8.90 -9.88
CA THR A 56 -15.11 -7.74 -9.08
C THR A 56 -14.15 -6.84 -9.85
N ILE A 57 -13.14 -7.41 -10.51
CA ILE A 57 -12.21 -6.64 -11.34
C ILE A 57 -12.99 -5.88 -12.44
N ASP A 58 -13.95 -6.52 -13.07
CA ASP A 58 -14.72 -5.90 -14.15
C ASP A 58 -15.65 -4.80 -13.62
N LEU A 59 -16.25 -4.98 -12.44
CA LEU A 59 -16.99 -3.93 -11.75
C LEU A 59 -16.11 -2.72 -11.43
N LEU A 60 -14.92 -2.95 -10.84
CA LEU A 60 -13.98 -1.91 -10.45
C LEU A 60 -13.53 -1.03 -11.62
N LYS A 61 -13.38 -1.59 -12.82
CA LYS A 61 -13.08 -0.82 -14.06
C LYS A 61 -14.14 0.22 -14.39
N THR A 62 -15.37 0.06 -13.87
CA THR A 62 -16.50 0.99 -14.08
C THR A 62 -16.66 1.99 -12.93
N CYS A 63 -15.87 1.85 -11.85
CA CYS A 63 -15.97 2.67 -10.66
C CYS A 63 -14.97 3.83 -10.67
N THR A 64 -15.29 4.88 -9.92
CA THR A 64 -14.38 6.02 -9.70
C THR A 64 -13.27 5.65 -8.71
N CYS A 65 -13.62 4.93 -7.65
CA CYS A 65 -12.71 4.40 -6.64
C CYS A 65 -13.39 3.26 -5.89
N ALA A 66 -12.65 2.66 -4.95
CA ALA A 66 -13.20 1.67 -4.05
C ALA A 66 -12.86 1.96 -2.59
N LEU A 67 -13.75 1.57 -1.68
CA LEU A 67 -13.50 1.43 -0.26
C LEU A 67 -13.33 -0.05 0.05
N PHE A 68 -12.28 -0.38 0.78
CA PHE A 68 -11.93 -1.74 1.14
C PHE A 68 -11.81 -1.86 2.67
N GLY A 69 -12.44 -2.90 3.26
CA GLY A 69 -12.45 -3.12 4.70
C GLY A 69 -11.20 -3.84 5.18
N ALA A 70 -11.21 -5.16 5.19
CA ALA A 70 -10.07 -5.96 5.64
C ALA A 70 -10.06 -7.35 5.01
N ILE A 71 -8.91 -8.02 5.01
CA ILE A 71 -8.80 -9.42 4.57
C ILE A 71 -8.10 -10.29 5.59
N THR A 72 -8.40 -11.59 5.50
CA THR A 72 -7.67 -12.68 6.13
C THR A 72 -6.65 -13.23 5.13
N SER A 73 -5.39 -13.36 5.54
CA SER A 73 -4.35 -14.02 4.77
C SER A 73 -3.82 -15.20 5.57
N MET A 74 -3.65 -16.35 4.92
CA MET A 74 -3.17 -17.58 5.54
C MET A 74 -1.97 -18.14 4.76
N PRO A 75 -1.08 -18.91 5.40
CA PRO A 75 -0.05 -19.67 4.72
C PRO A 75 -0.63 -20.60 3.65
N LYS A 76 0.21 -21.03 2.70
CA LYS A 76 -0.21 -21.79 1.51
C LYS A 76 -0.95 -23.08 1.88
N GLU A 77 -0.41 -23.85 2.82
CA GLU A 77 -0.95 -25.14 3.25
C GLU A 77 -2.31 -24.99 3.94
N GLU A 78 -2.46 -23.98 4.79
CA GLU A 78 -3.72 -23.67 5.46
C GLU A 78 -4.77 -23.14 4.47
N ALA A 79 -4.32 -22.36 3.47
CA ALA A 79 -5.20 -21.82 2.44
C ALA A 79 -5.75 -22.93 1.53
N GLU A 80 -4.96 -23.94 1.17
CA GLU A 80 -5.42 -25.10 0.40
C GLU A 80 -6.40 -25.95 1.20
N ALA A 81 -6.09 -26.22 2.48
CA ALA A 81 -6.95 -27.00 3.36
C ALA A 81 -8.33 -26.34 3.62
N ALA A 82 -8.41 -25.02 3.50
CA ALA A 82 -9.65 -24.27 3.71
C ALA A 82 -10.62 -24.29 2.52
N LEU A 83 -10.19 -24.73 1.34
CA LEU A 83 -11.04 -24.84 0.16
C LEU A 83 -12.17 -25.88 0.38
N VAL A 84 -13.32 -25.67 -0.25
CA VAL A 84 -14.36 -26.69 -0.32
C VAL A 84 -13.81 -27.97 -0.97
N PRO A 85 -14.33 -29.17 -0.60
CA PRO A 85 -13.76 -30.44 -1.06
C PRO A 85 -13.58 -30.55 -2.58
N GLU A 86 -14.50 -29.94 -3.33
CA GLU A 86 -14.51 -29.98 -4.80
C GLU A 86 -13.34 -29.20 -5.43
N LEU A 87 -12.69 -28.32 -4.67
CA LEU A 87 -11.57 -27.47 -5.12
C LEU A 87 -10.23 -27.94 -4.59
N GLN A 88 -10.18 -28.79 -3.56
CA GLN A 88 -8.93 -29.31 -3.00
C GLN A 88 -8.18 -30.18 -4.01
N GLY A 89 -6.86 -30.15 -3.97
CA GLY A 89 -6.02 -30.93 -4.88
C GLY A 89 -5.97 -30.43 -6.34
N LYS A 90 -6.62 -29.32 -6.68
CA LYS A 90 -6.59 -28.75 -8.03
C LYS A 90 -5.38 -27.85 -8.31
N GLY A 91 -4.42 -27.77 -7.38
CA GLY A 91 -3.21 -26.93 -7.54
C GLY A 91 -3.50 -25.42 -7.47
N LEU A 92 -4.62 -25.03 -6.87
CA LEU A 92 -4.94 -23.62 -6.64
C LEU A 92 -3.98 -23.02 -5.60
N VAL A 93 -3.51 -21.81 -5.87
CA VAL A 93 -2.57 -21.10 -4.97
C VAL A 93 -3.22 -19.80 -4.52
N TYR A 94 -3.38 -19.65 -3.19
CA TYR A 94 -3.87 -18.42 -2.60
C TYR A 94 -2.91 -17.26 -2.90
N ARG A 95 -3.47 -16.18 -3.41
CA ARG A 95 -2.77 -14.91 -3.60
C ARG A 95 -3.53 -13.82 -2.88
N SER A 96 -2.82 -12.99 -2.14
CA SER A 96 -3.44 -11.86 -1.46
C SER A 96 -4.23 -10.98 -2.46
N PRO A 97 -5.56 -10.82 -2.26
CA PRO A 97 -6.38 -10.07 -3.20
C PRO A 97 -5.99 -8.60 -3.27
N ILE A 98 -5.48 -8.00 -2.18
CA ILE A 98 -5.03 -6.60 -2.21
C ILE A 98 -3.75 -6.44 -3.04
N VAL A 99 -2.81 -7.38 -2.98
CA VAL A 99 -1.61 -7.35 -3.84
C VAL A 99 -2.02 -7.48 -5.30
N ARG A 100 -2.96 -8.37 -5.61
CA ARG A 100 -3.49 -8.52 -6.98
C ARG A 100 -4.19 -7.25 -7.47
N LEU A 101 -4.98 -6.57 -6.62
CA LEU A 101 -5.60 -5.28 -6.95
C LEU A 101 -4.54 -4.23 -7.29
N ARG A 102 -3.51 -4.10 -6.46
CA ARG A 102 -2.40 -3.16 -6.66
C ARG A 102 -1.71 -3.36 -8.00
N GLN A 103 -1.47 -4.62 -8.37
CA GLN A 103 -0.85 -4.97 -9.66
C GLN A 103 -1.82 -4.78 -10.83
N THR A 104 -3.09 -5.20 -10.71
CA THR A 104 -4.08 -5.15 -11.80
C THR A 104 -4.40 -3.71 -12.21
N PHE A 105 -4.47 -2.78 -11.26
CA PHE A 105 -4.82 -1.37 -11.50
C PHE A 105 -3.61 -0.43 -11.42
N ASP A 106 -2.39 -0.97 -11.36
CA ASP A 106 -1.14 -0.21 -11.20
C ASP A 106 -1.23 0.85 -10.10
N LEU A 107 -1.68 0.43 -8.90
CA LEU A 107 -1.82 1.28 -7.73
C LEU A 107 -0.45 1.45 -7.05
N TYR A 108 0.46 2.14 -7.71
CA TYR A 108 1.88 2.19 -7.35
C TYR A 108 2.19 3.05 -6.12
N ILE A 109 1.25 3.87 -5.66
CA ILE A 109 1.39 4.66 -4.45
C ILE A 109 0.56 4.01 -3.35
N ASN A 110 1.20 3.65 -2.24
CA ASN A 110 0.51 3.45 -0.98
C ASN A 110 0.77 4.67 -0.11
N LEU A 111 -0.26 5.50 0.02
CA LEU A 111 -0.24 6.73 0.81
C LEU A 111 -0.69 6.42 2.23
N ARG A 112 0.16 6.64 3.21
CA ARG A 112 -0.11 6.36 4.63
C ARG A 112 0.08 7.62 5.48
N PRO A 113 -0.96 8.41 5.73
CA PRO A 113 -0.91 9.53 6.66
C PRO A 113 -0.90 9.01 8.11
N CYS A 114 0.00 9.54 8.92
CA CYS A 114 0.14 9.25 10.34
C CYS A 114 0.13 10.57 11.10
N LYS A 115 -1.07 10.99 11.52
CA LYS A 115 -1.31 12.26 12.19
C LYS A 115 -1.84 12.03 13.60
N ALA A 116 -1.24 12.69 14.57
CA ALA A 116 -1.76 12.75 15.92
C ALA A 116 -3.03 13.64 15.96
N TYR A 117 -4.15 13.08 16.42
CA TYR A 117 -5.37 13.83 16.58
C TYR A 117 -5.49 14.31 18.03
N PRO A 118 -5.80 15.61 18.29
CA PRO A 118 -5.90 16.14 19.63
C PRO A 118 -6.89 15.34 20.49
N GLY A 119 -6.50 15.07 21.73
CA GLY A 119 -7.32 14.33 22.69
C GLY A 119 -7.30 12.81 22.55
N ASN A 120 -6.55 12.25 21.61
CA ASN A 120 -6.32 10.82 21.57
C ASN A 120 -5.24 10.42 22.60
N PRO A 121 -5.61 9.68 23.67
CA PRO A 121 -4.66 9.32 24.73
C PRO A 121 -3.60 8.31 24.29
N LEU A 122 -3.73 7.75 23.10
CA LEU A 122 -2.79 6.80 22.52
C LEU A 122 -1.70 7.47 21.66
N ASN A 123 -1.76 8.80 21.50
CA ASN A 123 -0.68 9.52 20.83
C ASN A 123 0.62 9.39 21.63
N TYR A 124 1.70 9.02 20.96
CA TYR A 124 3.03 9.11 21.55
C TYR A 124 3.42 10.57 21.80
N ARG A 125 3.07 11.46 20.85
CA ARG A 125 3.20 12.92 20.91
C ARG A 125 2.10 13.56 20.10
N ASP A 126 1.63 14.74 20.51
CA ASP A 126 0.54 15.45 19.85
C ASP A 126 0.97 16.27 18.62
N ASP A 127 2.27 16.46 18.43
CA ASP A 127 2.86 17.25 17.34
C ASP A 127 3.30 16.39 16.13
N ILE A 128 2.87 15.14 16.04
CA ILE A 128 3.19 14.24 14.92
C ILE A 128 2.23 14.50 13.75
N ASP A 129 2.79 14.81 12.58
CA ASP A 129 2.07 14.93 11.31
C ASP A 129 2.97 14.42 10.17
N LEU A 130 2.91 13.13 9.93
CA LEU A 130 3.73 12.39 8.98
C LEU A 130 2.88 11.89 7.81
N VAL A 131 3.47 11.77 6.65
CA VAL A 131 2.89 11.03 5.53
C VAL A 131 3.96 10.19 4.84
N ILE A 132 3.67 8.91 4.63
CA ILE A 132 4.60 7.96 4.03
C ILE A 132 4.10 7.55 2.67
N PHE A 133 4.94 7.75 1.65
CA PHE A 133 4.79 7.28 0.28
C PHE A 133 5.53 5.96 0.15
N ARG A 134 4.81 4.86 0.24
CA ARG A 134 5.33 3.52 0.04
C ARG A 134 5.14 3.12 -1.42
N GLU A 135 6.21 2.72 -2.12
CA GLU A 135 6.06 2.03 -3.41
C GLU A 135 5.22 0.76 -3.18
N ASN A 136 4.36 0.39 -4.12
CA ASN A 136 3.28 -0.54 -3.82
C ASN A 136 3.14 -1.72 -4.80
N THR A 137 3.96 -1.77 -5.85
CA THR A 137 3.82 -2.76 -6.95
C THR A 137 5.05 -3.60 -7.19
N GLN A 138 6.19 -3.22 -6.63
CA GLN A 138 7.50 -3.85 -6.86
C GLN A 138 8.13 -4.36 -5.56
N ASP A 139 9.44 -4.45 -5.53
CA ASP A 139 10.25 -4.91 -4.39
C ASP A 139 10.07 -6.42 -4.16
N LEU A 140 10.17 -6.90 -2.93
CA LEU A 140 9.92 -8.29 -2.54
C LEU A 140 8.45 -8.70 -2.78
N TYR A 141 7.53 -7.76 -2.78
CA TYR A 141 6.10 -7.98 -3.06
C TYR A 141 5.80 -8.33 -4.54
N SER A 142 6.82 -8.32 -5.41
CA SER A 142 6.70 -8.88 -6.76
C SER A 142 6.48 -10.39 -6.75
N GLY A 143 6.81 -11.08 -5.64
CA GLY A 143 6.55 -12.50 -5.45
C GLY A 143 7.43 -13.41 -6.31
N VAL A 144 8.62 -12.95 -6.72
CA VAL A 144 9.59 -13.78 -7.45
C VAL A 144 10.45 -14.53 -6.43
N GLU A 145 10.05 -15.75 -6.12
CA GLU A 145 10.63 -16.57 -5.06
C GLU A 145 10.81 -18.03 -5.53
N PHE A 146 11.82 -18.68 -4.98
CA PHE A 146 12.16 -20.06 -5.30
C PHE A 146 12.51 -20.82 -4.03
N HIS A 147 11.86 -21.97 -3.82
CA HIS A 147 12.24 -22.98 -2.83
C HIS A 147 11.66 -24.33 -3.24
N PRO A 148 12.49 -25.34 -3.44
CA PRO A 148 13.96 -25.32 -3.49
C PRO A 148 14.51 -24.43 -4.59
N LEU A 149 15.78 -24.01 -4.47
CA LEU A 149 16.45 -23.24 -5.51
C LEU A 149 16.69 -24.10 -6.75
N PRO A 150 16.16 -23.76 -7.95
CA PRO A 150 16.41 -24.53 -9.18
C PRO A 150 17.90 -24.60 -9.50
N GLU A 151 18.38 -25.77 -9.92
CA GLU A 151 19.81 -26.01 -10.16
C GLU A 151 20.40 -25.16 -11.28
N ASP A 152 19.65 -24.91 -12.33
CA ASP A 152 20.04 -24.04 -13.46
C ASP A 152 20.18 -22.58 -13.01
N LEU A 153 19.24 -22.11 -12.19
CA LEU A 153 19.30 -20.77 -11.60
C LEU A 153 20.48 -20.64 -10.62
N ARG A 154 20.71 -21.68 -9.81
CA ARG A 154 21.86 -21.74 -8.89
C ARG A 154 23.17 -21.63 -9.64
N ALA A 155 23.37 -22.47 -10.66
CA ALA A 155 24.58 -22.46 -11.47
C ALA A 155 24.84 -21.08 -12.09
N LYS A 156 23.77 -20.42 -12.57
CA LYS A 156 23.88 -19.06 -13.14
C LYS A 156 24.22 -18.00 -12.09
N LEU A 157 23.66 -18.11 -10.89
CA LEU A 157 23.99 -17.18 -9.80
C LEU A 157 25.44 -17.38 -9.32
N GLU A 158 25.95 -18.62 -9.26
CA GLU A 158 27.36 -18.92 -8.91
C GLU A 158 28.34 -18.37 -9.97
N GLU A 159 27.96 -18.40 -11.24
CA GLU A 159 28.73 -17.79 -12.33
C GLU A 159 28.79 -16.26 -12.20
N LEU A 160 27.65 -15.62 -11.93
CA LEU A 160 27.50 -14.17 -11.98
C LEU A 160 27.87 -13.48 -10.64
N SER A 161 27.76 -14.17 -9.51
CA SER A 161 27.99 -13.58 -8.19
C SER A 161 28.99 -14.39 -7.37
N PRO A 162 30.20 -13.84 -7.16
CA PRO A 162 31.19 -14.49 -6.27
C PRO A 162 30.68 -14.76 -4.85
N ASN A 163 29.70 -14.01 -4.38
CA ASN A 163 29.13 -14.15 -3.03
C ASN A 163 28.35 -15.47 -2.86
N MET A 164 27.86 -16.06 -3.96
CA MET A 164 27.19 -17.37 -3.94
C MET A 164 28.13 -18.50 -3.51
N LYS A 165 29.44 -18.31 -3.58
CA LYS A 165 30.45 -19.28 -3.09
C LYS A 165 30.32 -19.58 -1.60
N ALA A 166 29.76 -18.66 -0.81
CA ALA A 166 29.52 -18.88 0.60
C ALA A 166 28.50 -20.02 0.87
N PHE A 167 27.65 -20.33 -0.11
CA PHE A 167 26.62 -21.35 -0.03
C PHE A 167 26.96 -22.65 -0.79
N LYS A 168 28.18 -22.79 -1.31
CA LYS A 168 28.60 -23.93 -2.15
C LYS A 168 28.40 -25.29 -1.48
N GLY A 169 28.51 -25.37 -0.14
CA GLY A 169 28.31 -26.62 0.62
C GLY A 169 26.85 -26.91 1.01
N THR A 170 25.92 -26.02 0.70
CA THR A 170 24.49 -26.18 1.02
C THR A 170 23.75 -26.79 -0.17
N ALA A 171 22.93 -27.82 0.06
CA ALA A 171 22.11 -28.39 -1.01
C ALA A 171 21.09 -27.38 -1.51
N SER A 172 20.75 -27.40 -2.80
CA SER A 172 19.73 -26.50 -3.39
C SER A 172 18.35 -26.70 -2.76
N ALA A 173 18.07 -27.90 -2.26
CA ALA A 173 16.84 -28.19 -1.51
C ALA A 173 16.70 -27.39 -0.21
N ASP A 174 17.82 -26.95 0.36
CA ASP A 174 17.88 -26.21 1.63
C ASP A 174 18.06 -24.70 1.42
N ILE A 175 17.98 -24.23 0.17
CA ILE A 175 18.13 -22.80 -0.18
C ILE A 175 16.79 -22.24 -0.65
N ALA A 176 16.33 -21.19 0.02
CA ALA A 176 15.26 -20.32 -0.45
C ALA A 176 15.84 -19.01 -1.02
N LEU A 177 15.31 -18.54 -2.14
CA LEU A 177 15.70 -17.30 -2.80
C LEU A 177 14.49 -16.42 -3.01
N SER A 178 14.55 -15.18 -2.53
CA SER A 178 13.57 -14.12 -2.85
C SER A 178 14.25 -13.00 -3.62
N CYS A 179 13.65 -12.57 -4.73
CA CYS A 179 14.20 -11.53 -5.59
C CYS A 179 13.59 -10.17 -5.24
N ARG A 180 14.43 -9.23 -4.84
CA ARG A 180 14.05 -7.83 -4.69
C ARG A 180 14.21 -7.11 -6.02
N ILE A 181 13.09 -6.70 -6.64
CA ILE A 181 13.08 -6.11 -7.98
C ILE A 181 12.54 -4.69 -7.91
N LEU A 182 13.35 -3.72 -8.34
CA LEU A 182 12.96 -2.32 -8.52
C LEU A 182 13.29 -1.89 -9.94
N THR A 183 12.39 -1.11 -10.54
CA THR A 183 12.66 -0.48 -11.83
C THR A 183 12.95 1.00 -11.66
N ARG A 184 13.68 1.57 -12.60
CA ARG A 184 13.96 3.02 -12.63
C ARG A 184 12.68 3.85 -12.61
N GLU A 185 11.70 3.45 -13.43
CA GLU A 185 10.42 4.16 -13.51
C GLU A 185 9.62 4.03 -12.22
N GLY A 186 9.56 2.83 -11.61
CA GLY A 186 8.92 2.63 -10.31
C GLY A 186 9.51 3.53 -9.21
N CYS A 187 10.86 3.59 -9.14
CA CYS A 187 11.56 4.48 -8.21
C CYS A 187 11.23 5.96 -8.47
N ARG A 188 11.29 6.38 -9.74
CA ARG A 188 11.05 7.78 -10.13
C ARG A 188 9.63 8.22 -9.83
N ARG A 189 8.62 7.43 -10.18
CA ARG A 189 7.21 7.81 -10.04
C ARG A 189 6.78 7.93 -8.58
N ILE A 190 7.24 7.03 -7.69
CA ILE A 190 6.89 7.13 -6.27
C ILE A 190 7.58 8.33 -5.59
N VAL A 191 8.84 8.58 -5.91
CA VAL A 191 9.56 9.76 -5.40
C VAL A 191 8.92 11.04 -5.90
N ARG A 192 8.59 11.13 -7.20
CA ARG A 192 7.89 12.29 -7.76
C ARG A 192 6.57 12.54 -7.06
N ALA A 193 5.80 11.50 -6.78
CA ALA A 193 4.56 11.60 -6.02
C ALA A 193 4.76 12.25 -4.64
N ALA A 194 5.82 11.87 -3.92
CA ALA A 194 6.15 12.45 -2.63
C ALA A 194 6.56 13.94 -2.74
N PHE A 195 7.33 14.30 -3.75
CA PHE A 195 7.73 15.69 -3.98
C PHE A 195 6.54 16.56 -4.43
N GLU A 196 5.66 16.07 -5.29
CA GLU A 196 4.42 16.79 -5.66
C GLU A 196 3.53 17.03 -4.44
N TYR A 197 3.40 16.05 -3.56
CA TYR A 197 2.68 16.20 -2.30
C TYR A 197 3.34 17.25 -1.40
N ALA A 198 4.66 17.17 -1.21
CA ALA A 198 5.42 18.14 -0.41
C ALA A 198 5.22 19.57 -0.94
N LYS A 199 5.34 19.75 -2.27
CA LYS A 199 5.08 21.03 -2.94
C LYS A 199 3.67 21.54 -2.72
N GLN A 200 2.67 20.66 -2.86
CA GLN A 200 1.26 21.05 -2.73
C GLN A 200 0.88 21.48 -1.33
N PHE A 201 1.45 20.81 -0.31
CA PHE A 201 1.12 21.05 1.10
C PHE A 201 2.15 21.88 1.87
N GLY A 202 3.19 22.37 1.18
CA GLY A 202 4.18 23.28 1.76
C GLY A 202 5.18 22.62 2.71
N TYR A 203 5.46 21.32 2.52
CA TYR A 203 6.52 20.65 3.28
C TYR A 203 7.90 21.03 2.73
N PRO A 204 8.85 21.41 3.58
CA PRO A 204 10.20 21.84 3.14
C PRO A 204 11.12 20.67 2.78
N THR A 205 10.77 19.45 3.21
CA THR A 205 11.64 18.28 3.05
C THR A 205 10.88 17.05 2.59
N VAL A 206 11.57 16.20 1.84
CA VAL A 206 11.18 14.80 1.56
C VAL A 206 12.29 13.89 2.05
N THR A 207 11.98 12.94 2.91
CA THR A 207 12.95 11.98 3.46
C THR A 207 12.86 10.65 2.74
N LEU A 208 13.92 10.29 2.02
CA LEU A 208 14.06 8.95 1.43
C LEU A 208 14.57 7.97 2.49
N VAL A 209 13.83 6.87 2.67
CA VAL A 209 14.16 5.80 3.62
C VAL A 209 14.51 4.53 2.86
N GLU A 210 15.81 4.17 2.85
CA GLU A 210 16.35 3.01 2.12
C GLU A 210 17.54 2.39 2.86
N LYS A 211 18.19 1.38 2.26
CA LYS A 211 19.39 0.73 2.85
C LYS A 211 20.53 0.59 1.83
N PRO A 212 21.02 1.67 1.20
CA PRO A 212 21.98 1.58 0.09
C PRO A 212 23.38 1.09 0.51
N ASN A 213 23.75 1.18 1.78
CA ASN A 213 25.03 0.69 2.30
C ASN A 213 25.12 -0.84 2.31
N VAL A 214 23.99 -1.55 2.31
CA VAL A 214 23.90 -3.02 2.26
C VAL A 214 23.28 -3.50 0.95
N ILE A 215 22.13 -2.97 0.57
CA ILE A 215 21.41 -3.32 -0.66
C ILE A 215 21.78 -2.33 -1.76
N ARG A 216 22.99 -2.53 -2.31
CA ARG A 216 23.65 -1.54 -3.17
C ARG A 216 22.94 -1.27 -4.50
N GLU A 217 22.36 -2.31 -5.11
CA GLU A 217 21.76 -2.19 -6.44
C GLU A 217 20.35 -1.61 -6.38
N THR A 218 19.43 -2.24 -5.69
CA THR A 218 18.03 -1.80 -5.68
C THR A 218 17.83 -0.53 -4.84
N SER A 219 18.31 -0.47 -3.59
CA SER A 219 18.29 0.78 -2.81
C SER A 219 19.13 1.88 -3.44
N GLY A 220 20.30 1.52 -4.03
CA GLY A 220 21.13 2.47 -4.77
C GLY A 220 20.44 3.04 -6.00
N LEU A 221 19.64 2.23 -6.73
CA LEU A 221 18.80 2.72 -7.83
C LEU A 221 17.77 3.73 -7.31
N MET A 222 17.09 3.42 -6.21
CA MET A 222 16.11 4.32 -5.60
C MET A 222 16.75 5.66 -5.21
N VAL A 223 17.91 5.65 -4.56
CA VAL A 223 18.67 6.86 -4.19
C VAL A 223 19.06 7.68 -5.43
N ARG A 224 19.59 7.03 -6.47
CA ARG A 224 20.00 7.73 -7.71
C ARG A 224 18.82 8.42 -8.39
N GLU A 225 17.66 7.76 -8.47
CA GLU A 225 16.48 8.35 -9.09
C GLU A 225 15.84 9.42 -8.17
N ALA A 226 15.90 9.26 -6.85
CA ALA A 226 15.42 10.27 -5.91
C ALA A 226 16.20 11.59 -6.04
N ARG A 227 17.53 11.53 -6.15
CA ARG A 227 18.38 12.72 -6.35
C ARG A 227 18.06 13.44 -7.68
N LYS A 228 17.74 12.69 -8.75
CA LYS A 228 17.33 13.27 -10.03
C LYS A 228 15.98 13.98 -9.92
N VAL A 229 15.02 13.35 -9.27
CA VAL A 229 13.71 13.96 -9.04
C VAL A 229 13.83 15.21 -8.16
N ALA A 230 14.60 15.14 -7.07
CA ALA A 230 14.80 16.28 -6.17
C ALA A 230 15.33 17.53 -6.89
N ALA A 231 16.21 17.35 -7.89
CA ALA A 231 16.73 18.46 -8.71
C ALA A 231 15.63 19.19 -9.51
N GLU A 232 14.48 18.58 -9.74
CA GLU A 232 13.31 19.18 -10.41
C GLU A 232 12.44 20.06 -9.46
N TYR A 233 12.71 20.00 -8.13
CA TYR A 233 11.93 20.69 -7.10
C TYR A 233 12.78 21.66 -6.26
N PRO A 234 13.24 22.77 -6.82
CA PRO A 234 14.02 23.74 -6.05
C PRO A 234 13.19 24.27 -4.87
N GLY A 235 13.77 24.27 -3.68
CA GLY A 235 13.12 24.68 -2.44
C GLY A 235 12.52 23.54 -1.59
N ILE A 236 12.61 22.29 -2.04
CA ILE A 236 12.30 21.10 -1.24
C ILE A 236 13.57 20.28 -1.10
N GLU A 237 14.03 20.12 0.13
CA GLU A 237 15.28 19.39 0.41
C GLU A 237 15.03 17.87 0.42
N LEU A 238 15.92 17.11 -0.20
CA LEU A 238 15.93 15.65 -0.10
C LEU A 238 16.83 15.24 1.07
N TRP A 239 16.25 14.61 2.08
CA TRP A 239 16.97 13.92 3.13
C TRP A 239 17.07 12.43 2.81
N GLU A 240 18.22 11.84 3.10
CA GLU A 240 18.48 10.42 2.87
C GLU A 240 18.86 9.75 4.19
N THR A 241 18.21 8.64 4.50
CA THR A 241 18.51 7.89 5.72
C THR A 241 18.37 6.39 5.53
N ASN A 242 19.12 5.63 6.34
CA ASN A 242 18.95 4.19 6.40
C ASN A 242 17.69 3.83 7.19
N VAL A 243 17.00 2.76 6.78
CA VAL A 243 15.72 2.33 7.36
C VAL A 243 15.81 2.03 8.86
N ASP A 244 16.91 1.41 9.31
CA ASP A 244 17.17 1.13 10.73
C ASP A 244 17.38 2.42 11.55
N ALA A 245 18.11 3.38 10.99
CA ALA A 245 18.27 4.70 11.60
C ALA A 245 16.93 5.45 11.65
N MET A 246 16.12 5.39 10.58
CA MET A 246 14.79 6.00 10.57
C MET A 246 13.89 5.41 11.64
N ALA A 247 13.88 4.09 11.85
CA ALA A 247 13.10 3.46 12.91
C ALA A 247 13.46 4.05 14.29
N MET A 248 14.75 4.25 14.57
CA MET A 248 15.21 4.90 15.80
C MET A 248 14.78 6.37 15.88
N TRP A 249 14.92 7.13 14.79
CA TRP A 249 14.56 8.56 14.76
C TRP A 249 13.07 8.80 14.90
N LEU A 250 12.22 7.94 14.34
CA LEU A 250 10.77 8.02 14.51
C LEU A 250 10.35 7.84 15.97
N VAL A 251 11.04 6.98 16.73
CA VAL A 251 10.81 6.87 18.18
C VAL A 251 11.35 8.08 18.94
N LYS A 252 12.48 8.66 18.49
CA LYS A 252 13.13 9.75 19.23
C LYS A 252 12.54 11.12 18.92
N ASN A 253 12.38 11.46 17.64
CA ASN A 253 11.99 12.80 17.18
C ASN A 253 11.03 12.74 15.97
N PRO A 254 9.85 12.09 16.08
CA PRO A 254 8.95 11.91 14.94
C PRO A 254 8.47 13.24 14.34
N GLN A 255 8.35 14.28 15.16
CA GLN A 255 7.88 15.61 14.75
C GLN A 255 8.82 16.33 13.75
N ASN A 256 10.06 15.86 13.59
CA ASN A 256 11.02 16.48 12.65
C ASN A 256 10.78 16.04 11.20
N TYR A 257 9.92 15.06 10.98
CA TYR A 257 9.65 14.49 9.68
C TYR A 257 8.22 14.83 9.22
N GLY A 258 8.08 15.14 7.94
CA GLY A 258 6.77 15.40 7.31
C GLY A 258 6.49 14.35 6.24
N VAL A 259 7.06 14.54 5.04
CA VAL A 259 6.90 13.60 3.93
C VAL A 259 8.07 12.62 3.89
N MET A 260 7.74 11.33 3.88
CA MET A 260 8.72 10.26 3.69
C MET A 260 8.38 9.43 2.46
N VAL A 261 9.40 8.88 1.80
CA VAL A 261 9.26 7.98 0.66
C VAL A 261 10.18 6.78 0.82
N SER A 262 9.67 5.59 0.46
CA SER A 262 10.42 4.34 0.57
C SER A 262 9.97 3.30 -0.44
N SER A 263 10.80 2.28 -0.67
CA SER A 263 10.40 1.06 -1.36
C SER A 263 9.32 0.29 -0.59
N ASN A 264 8.77 -0.74 -1.20
CA ASN A 264 7.57 -1.42 -0.73
C ASN A 264 7.74 -2.00 0.69
N MET A 265 8.68 -2.90 0.90
CA MET A 265 8.83 -3.57 2.20
C MET A 265 9.29 -2.62 3.30
N PHE A 266 10.26 -1.75 3.03
CA PHE A 266 10.72 -0.79 4.03
C PHE A 266 9.63 0.24 4.36
N GLY A 267 8.88 0.69 3.36
CA GLY A 267 7.73 1.57 3.55
C GLY A 267 6.62 0.94 4.39
N ASP A 268 6.40 -0.38 4.27
CA ASP A 268 5.45 -1.13 5.10
C ASP A 268 5.86 -1.08 6.57
N ILE A 269 7.08 -1.50 6.87
CA ILE A 269 7.61 -1.58 8.24
C ILE A 269 7.59 -0.19 8.92
N ILE A 270 8.10 0.83 8.22
CA ILE A 270 8.19 2.19 8.77
C ILE A 270 6.82 2.84 8.95
N SER A 271 5.87 2.56 8.07
CA SER A 271 4.54 3.14 8.20
C SER A 271 3.73 2.52 9.34
N ASP A 272 3.93 1.24 9.64
CA ASP A 272 3.27 0.59 10.78
C ASP A 272 3.86 1.08 12.10
N LEU A 273 5.19 1.30 12.16
CA LEU A 273 5.82 1.99 13.29
C LEU A 273 5.24 3.40 13.47
N ALA A 274 5.16 4.19 12.39
CA ALA A 274 4.61 5.55 12.44
C ALA A 274 3.12 5.56 12.85
N ALA A 275 2.34 4.58 12.40
CA ALA A 275 0.95 4.43 12.81
C ALA A 275 0.82 4.19 14.33
N GLN A 276 1.73 3.39 14.92
CA GLN A 276 1.73 3.16 16.36
C GLN A 276 1.99 4.45 17.16
N LEU A 277 2.76 5.38 16.63
CA LEU A 277 3.04 6.67 17.30
C LEU A 277 1.81 7.61 17.37
N VAL A 278 0.75 7.33 16.62
CA VAL A 278 -0.44 8.18 16.53
C VAL A 278 -1.74 7.45 16.91
N GLY A 279 -1.63 6.35 17.65
CA GLY A 279 -2.80 5.61 18.17
C GLY A 279 -2.96 4.19 17.64
N GLY A 280 -1.97 3.69 16.87
CA GLY A 280 -1.92 2.32 16.38
C GLY A 280 -2.78 2.09 15.13
N LEU A 281 -2.87 0.83 14.71
CA LEU A 281 -3.55 0.41 13.48
C LEU A 281 -5.04 0.81 13.41
N GLY A 282 -5.70 1.02 14.56
CA GLY A 282 -7.08 1.51 14.63
C GLY A 282 -7.26 2.97 14.15
N PHE A 283 -6.17 3.71 13.92
CA PHE A 283 -6.15 5.06 13.35
C PHE A 283 -5.41 5.12 12.00
N ALA A 284 -4.83 4.02 11.55
CA ALA A 284 -4.01 3.98 10.35
C ALA A 284 -4.86 3.78 9.09
N SER A 285 -5.06 4.85 8.34
CA SER A 285 -5.70 4.85 7.02
C SER A 285 -4.67 4.74 5.91
N SER A 286 -5.08 4.23 4.76
CA SER A 286 -4.23 4.04 3.59
C SER A 286 -4.98 4.33 2.30
N GLY A 287 -4.29 4.87 1.31
CA GLY A 287 -4.76 4.98 -0.07
C GLY A 287 -3.82 4.25 -1.02
N ASN A 288 -4.32 3.24 -1.73
CA ASN A 288 -3.62 2.62 -2.85
C ASN A 288 -4.01 3.39 -4.11
N ILE A 289 -3.09 4.13 -4.70
CA ILE A 289 -3.39 5.13 -5.73
C ILE A 289 -2.58 4.87 -6.99
N GLY A 290 -3.27 4.79 -8.11
CA GLY A 290 -2.71 4.77 -9.46
C GLY A 290 -3.11 6.02 -10.23
N ASP A 291 -2.76 6.07 -11.51
CA ASP A 291 -3.08 7.23 -12.37
C ASP A 291 -4.58 7.37 -12.65
N THR A 292 -5.33 6.28 -12.64
CA THR A 292 -6.73 6.25 -13.09
C THR A 292 -7.71 5.72 -12.05
N PHE A 293 -7.22 5.02 -11.04
CA PHE A 293 -8.04 4.36 -10.03
C PHE A 293 -7.39 4.42 -8.66
N ALA A 294 -8.21 4.35 -7.61
CA ALA A 294 -7.73 4.31 -6.23
C ALA A 294 -8.59 3.35 -5.38
N VAL A 295 -7.93 2.67 -4.45
CA VAL A 295 -8.56 1.86 -3.41
C VAL A 295 -8.14 2.40 -2.05
N PHE A 296 -9.10 2.79 -1.24
CA PHE A 296 -8.87 3.33 0.10
C PHE A 296 -9.22 2.28 1.14
N GLU A 297 -8.33 2.07 2.11
CA GLU A 297 -8.45 1.00 3.11
C GLU A 297 -7.86 1.41 4.47
N PRO A 298 -8.34 0.85 5.59
CA PRO A 298 -7.57 0.81 6.82
C PRO A 298 -6.38 -0.15 6.66
N THR A 299 -5.33 0.03 7.44
CA THR A 299 -4.13 -0.84 7.34
C THR A 299 -4.23 -2.11 8.20
N HIS A 300 -5.22 -2.20 9.11
CA HIS A 300 -5.42 -3.36 9.98
C HIS A 300 -5.95 -4.59 9.23
N GLY A 301 -5.70 -5.77 9.80
CA GLY A 301 -6.24 -7.04 9.30
C GLY A 301 -7.70 -7.27 9.70
N SER A 302 -8.20 -8.45 9.39
CA SER A 302 -9.62 -8.82 9.52
C SER A 302 -10.08 -9.20 10.94
N ALA A 303 -9.16 -9.45 11.89
CA ALA A 303 -9.43 -9.82 13.28
C ALA A 303 -10.70 -10.69 13.46
N PRO A 304 -10.77 -11.91 12.89
CA PRO A 304 -12.02 -12.68 12.73
C PRO A 304 -12.77 -12.93 14.04
N LYS A 305 -12.04 -13.05 15.15
CA LYS A 305 -12.61 -13.29 16.48
C LYS A 305 -13.52 -12.16 16.98
N TYR A 306 -13.46 -10.97 16.39
CA TYR A 306 -14.26 -9.81 16.76
C TYR A 306 -15.36 -9.48 15.73
N ALA A 307 -15.46 -10.24 14.65
CA ALA A 307 -16.44 -10.02 13.59
C ALA A 307 -17.88 -10.00 14.13
N GLY A 308 -18.67 -9.03 13.69
CA GLY A 308 -20.07 -8.87 14.07
C GLY A 308 -20.30 -8.40 15.51
N GLN A 309 -19.24 -8.03 16.24
CA GLN A 309 -19.36 -7.59 17.63
C GLN A 309 -19.36 -6.06 17.79
N TYR A 310 -19.02 -5.31 16.76
CA TYR A 310 -18.92 -3.84 16.78
C TYR A 310 -18.05 -3.29 17.91
N LYS A 311 -16.98 -4.03 18.29
CA LYS A 311 -16.05 -3.67 19.39
C LYS A 311 -14.77 -3.01 18.92
N VAL A 312 -14.49 -3.07 17.60
CA VAL A 312 -13.26 -2.54 17.03
C VAL A 312 -13.37 -1.05 16.81
N ASN A 313 -12.22 -0.35 16.88
CA ASN A 313 -12.15 1.06 16.58
C ASN A 313 -12.30 1.29 15.07
N PRO A 314 -13.37 1.97 14.57
CA PRO A 314 -13.56 2.19 13.14
C PRO A 314 -12.79 3.41 12.60
N MET A 315 -12.02 4.11 13.43
CA MET A 315 -11.39 5.39 13.04
C MET A 315 -10.50 5.28 11.82
N ALA A 316 -9.73 4.20 11.68
CA ALA A 316 -8.91 3.97 10.48
C ALA A 316 -9.77 4.01 9.20
N MET A 317 -10.91 3.32 9.21
CA MET A 317 -11.84 3.31 8.08
C MET A 317 -12.54 4.67 7.88
N LEU A 318 -12.92 5.35 8.96
CA LEU A 318 -13.53 6.69 8.87
C LEU A 318 -12.55 7.73 8.33
N LEU A 319 -11.28 7.65 8.70
CA LEU A 319 -10.22 8.50 8.13
C LEU A 319 -10.00 8.19 6.64
N THR A 320 -10.19 6.95 6.24
CA THR A 320 -10.15 6.51 4.85
C THR A 320 -11.27 7.15 4.03
N VAL A 321 -12.49 7.28 4.58
CA VAL A 321 -13.62 7.96 3.92
C VAL A 321 -13.30 9.43 3.62
N LYS A 322 -12.54 10.11 4.49
CA LYS A 322 -12.08 11.48 4.25
C LYS A 322 -11.22 11.59 2.98
N ALA A 323 -10.55 10.53 2.58
CA ALA A 323 -9.72 10.47 1.38
C ALA A 323 -10.52 10.21 0.09
N THR A 324 -11.80 9.82 0.16
CA THR A 324 -12.63 9.64 -1.04
C THR A 324 -12.90 10.98 -1.73
N PRO A 325 -13.11 11.00 -3.07
CA PRO A 325 -13.33 12.23 -3.80
C PRO A 325 -14.48 13.07 -3.23
N SER A 326 -14.22 14.30 -2.82
CA SER A 326 -15.26 15.24 -2.40
C SER A 326 -15.74 16.10 -3.58
N PRO A 327 -16.95 16.69 -3.53
CA PRO A 327 -17.47 17.56 -4.56
C PRO A 327 -16.55 18.72 -4.94
N SER A 328 -15.71 19.18 -4.01
CA SER A 328 -14.73 20.25 -4.25
C SER A 328 -13.49 19.78 -5.03
N SER A 329 -13.21 18.49 -5.07
CA SER A 329 -12.06 17.93 -5.81
C SER A 329 -12.35 17.68 -7.30
N SER A 330 -13.61 17.63 -7.70
CA SER A 330 -14.08 17.26 -9.04
C SER A 330 -13.76 18.29 -10.16
N ARG A 331 -13.40 19.52 -9.84
CA ARG A 331 -13.05 20.51 -10.88
C ARG A 331 -11.73 20.23 -11.62
N ARG A 332 -10.96 19.22 -11.25
CA ARG A 332 -9.67 18.86 -11.87
C ARG A 332 -9.56 17.45 -12.44
N MET A 333 -10.63 16.65 -12.39
CA MET A 333 -10.64 15.28 -12.96
C MET A 333 -11.21 15.20 -14.39
N ALA A 334 -11.38 16.31 -15.10
CA ALA A 334 -11.71 16.27 -16.53
C ALA A 334 -10.47 15.78 -17.31
N PRO A 335 -10.58 14.75 -18.15
CA PRO A 335 -9.49 14.32 -18.99
C PRO A 335 -9.10 15.44 -19.95
N ARG A 336 -7.87 15.92 -19.88
CA ARG A 336 -7.31 16.76 -20.94
C ARG A 336 -6.97 15.86 -22.12
N PRO A 337 -7.20 16.31 -23.37
CA PRO A 337 -6.84 15.51 -24.54
C PRO A 337 -5.33 15.24 -24.56
N ASN A 338 -4.99 14.02 -25.01
CA ASN A 338 -3.61 13.51 -25.12
C ASN A 338 -2.73 14.49 -25.91
N THR A 339 -1.87 15.22 -25.22
CA THR A 339 -0.72 15.90 -25.82
C THR A 339 0.53 15.13 -25.37
N PRO A 340 1.40 14.65 -26.27
CA PRO A 340 2.65 13.99 -25.88
C PRO A 340 3.52 14.96 -25.11
N GLY A 341 3.90 14.64 -23.86
CA GLY A 341 4.81 15.45 -23.04
C GLY A 341 4.20 16.09 -21.80
N SER A 342 2.90 15.98 -21.51
CA SER A 342 2.33 16.54 -20.28
C SER A 342 2.41 15.52 -19.14
N THR A 343 3.22 15.80 -18.12
CA THR A 343 3.18 15.14 -16.81
C THR A 343 1.77 15.29 -16.22
N ARG A 344 1.06 14.16 -16.07
CA ARG A 344 -0.25 14.13 -15.41
C ARG A 344 -0.05 14.48 -13.93
N SER A 345 -0.61 15.58 -13.47
CA SER A 345 -0.63 15.92 -12.06
C SER A 345 -1.61 15.01 -11.32
N ILE A 346 -1.12 14.25 -10.35
CA ILE A 346 -1.90 13.40 -9.46
C ILE A 346 -2.81 14.30 -8.58
N PRO A 347 -4.11 14.02 -8.46
CA PRO A 347 -5.03 14.86 -7.68
C PRO A 347 -4.95 14.55 -6.18
N TRP A 348 -4.03 15.17 -5.46
CA TRP A 348 -3.79 14.99 -4.02
C TRP A 348 -4.83 15.62 -3.08
N ARG A 349 -5.96 16.11 -3.55
CA ARG A 349 -6.92 16.83 -2.69
C ARG A 349 -7.69 15.96 -1.69
N CYS A 350 -7.41 14.68 -1.61
CA CYS A 350 -8.11 13.78 -0.69
C CYS A 350 -7.63 13.84 0.78
N CYS A 351 -6.47 14.43 1.08
CA CYS A 351 -5.89 14.39 2.43
C CYS A 351 -5.76 15.74 3.14
N SER A 352 -6.40 16.81 2.67
CA SER A 352 -6.27 18.13 3.30
C SER A 352 -7.37 18.43 4.31
N ARG A 353 -6.94 18.60 5.58
CA ARG A 353 -7.52 19.22 6.78
C ARG A 353 -8.91 18.79 7.21
#